data_08e90e74978545620b20a62f079cae63
#
_entry.id   08e90e74978545620b20a62f079cae63
#
_cell.length_a   1.000
_cell.length_b   1.000
_cell.length_c   1.000
_cell.angle_alpha   90.00
_cell.angle_beta   90.00
_cell.angle_gamma   90.00
#
_symmetry.space_group_name_H-M   'P 1'
#
loop_
_entity.id
_entity.type
_entity.pdbx_description
1 polymer ?
#
loop_
_entity_poly.entity_id
_entity_poly.type
_entity_poly.pdbx_seq_one_letter_code
_entity_poly.pdbx_strand_id
1 'polypeptide(L)'
;HKGNTGSGIGLNVAKEYVQMHHGKINVSSSPGKGSRFTVRIPGGNIGHVPSPLLPATPQQENPMDNPPLPVDYTVRSKILLVEDNNDFRHYLQEELRRHFVVFEASDGEEGEAVALQQKPDIIITDLMMPKMDGIELCKRIKHNIDVSHIPIILLTASASVENEERGYKEGADAYMTKPFKWEILTARIHNLLAQRRQQQNEFKQNAEAEAKDVTISPADEDFLNKALRFVEKNMDNSEYSVDELSDDMAMSRATLFRKMRSVIGMSPTDFIRNTRLKRAAQLITEGRLSVTEIAYSVGYSSP
;
A
#
# COMPACT_ATOMS: atom_id res chain seq x y z
N HIS A 1 15.14 18.84 42.82
CA HIS A 1 13.92 18.66 42.00
C HIS A 1 14.32 18.87 40.55
N LYS A 2 14.49 17.79 39.79
CA LYS A 2 14.63 17.85 38.34
C LYS A 2 13.21 17.98 37.78
N GLY A 3 12.90 19.12 37.15
CA GLY A 3 11.63 19.35 36.46
C GLY A 3 11.52 18.44 35.24
N ASN A 4 10.58 17.51 35.29
CA ASN A 4 10.14 16.74 34.14
C ASN A 4 9.23 17.68 33.33
N THR A 5 9.74 18.35 32.32
CA THR A 5 8.96 19.12 31.36
C THR A 5 8.29 18.15 30.38
N GLY A 6 7.13 17.64 30.78
CA GLY A 6 6.24 16.93 29.85
C GLY A 6 5.81 17.90 28.74
N SER A 7 5.88 17.48 27.47
CA SER A 7 5.63 18.29 26.29
C SER A 7 4.20 18.85 26.14
N GLY A 8 3.32 18.64 27.13
CA GLY A 8 1.92 19.11 27.09
C GLY A 8 1.03 18.45 26.03
N ILE A 9 1.59 17.69 25.14
CA ILE A 9 0.91 17.08 23.97
C ILE A 9 -0.12 16.01 24.44
N GLY A 10 0.21 15.18 25.44
CA GLY A 10 -0.66 14.10 25.86
C GLY A 10 -2.04 14.55 26.38
N LEU A 11 -2.10 15.68 27.09
CA LEU A 11 -3.37 16.20 27.59
C LEU A 11 -4.21 16.84 26.47
N ASN A 12 -3.57 17.42 25.47
CA ASN A 12 -4.25 17.98 24.30
C ASN A 12 -4.87 16.87 23.45
N VAL A 13 -4.11 15.81 23.23
CA VAL A 13 -4.59 14.58 22.54
C VAL A 13 -5.77 13.97 23.30
N ALA A 14 -5.66 13.77 24.62
CA ALA A 14 -6.76 13.26 25.43
C ALA A 14 -8.02 14.13 25.34
N LYS A 15 -7.87 15.47 25.31
CA LYS A 15 -9.00 16.40 25.15
C LYS A 15 -9.67 16.24 23.78
N GLU A 16 -8.91 16.12 22.71
CA GLU A 16 -9.43 15.90 21.35
C GLU A 16 -10.16 14.58 21.23
N TYR A 17 -9.60 13.48 21.77
CA TYR A 17 -10.29 12.19 21.82
C TYR A 17 -11.64 12.25 22.52
N VAL A 18 -11.68 12.89 23.69
CA VAL A 18 -12.94 13.07 24.45
C VAL A 18 -13.95 13.89 23.65
N GLN A 19 -13.50 14.94 22.95
CA GLN A 19 -14.36 15.77 22.09
C GLN A 19 -14.87 15.01 20.85
N MET A 20 -14.06 14.16 20.24
CA MET A 20 -14.49 13.29 19.13
C MET A 20 -15.64 12.36 19.52
N HIS A 21 -15.70 11.94 20.79
CA HIS A 21 -16.80 11.16 21.35
C HIS A 21 -17.93 12.04 21.94
N HIS A 22 -18.01 13.31 21.51
CA HIS A 22 -18.99 14.30 22.05
C HIS A 22 -18.94 14.45 23.55
N GLY A 23 -17.79 14.10 24.17
CA GLY A 23 -17.55 14.18 25.59
C GLY A 23 -16.98 15.53 26.04
N LYS A 24 -16.79 15.65 27.35
CA LYS A 24 -16.14 16.81 28.00
C LYS A 24 -15.08 16.34 28.96
N ILE A 25 -13.90 16.99 28.94
CA ILE A 25 -12.85 16.80 29.93
C ILE A 25 -12.71 18.08 30.78
N ASN A 26 -12.68 17.92 32.08
CA ASN A 26 -12.45 19.00 33.05
C ASN A 26 -11.25 18.64 33.92
N VAL A 27 -10.45 19.64 34.26
CA VAL A 27 -9.33 19.52 35.19
C VAL A 27 -9.54 20.43 36.39
N SER A 28 -9.31 19.91 37.59
CA SER A 28 -9.19 20.70 38.81
C SER A 28 -7.87 20.33 39.49
N SER A 29 -7.06 21.34 39.81
CA SER A 29 -5.75 21.16 40.42
C SER A 29 -5.56 22.18 41.58
N SER A 30 -4.97 21.70 42.65
CA SER A 30 -4.60 22.59 43.79
C SER A 30 -3.17 22.26 44.21
N PRO A 31 -2.32 23.26 44.49
CA PRO A 31 -0.97 23.07 44.96
C PRO A 31 -0.94 22.18 46.21
N GLY A 32 -0.10 21.14 46.19
CA GLY A 32 0.04 20.18 47.32
C GLY A 32 -1.08 19.14 47.45
N LYS A 33 -2.18 19.24 46.69
CA LYS A 33 -3.32 18.31 46.71
C LYS A 33 -3.49 17.47 45.46
N GLY A 34 -2.62 17.69 44.43
CA GLY A 34 -2.65 17.00 43.15
C GLY A 34 -3.67 17.53 42.16
N SER A 35 -3.82 16.84 41.02
CA SER A 35 -4.73 17.19 39.93
C SER A 35 -5.76 16.09 39.71
N ARG A 36 -7.04 16.49 39.53
CA ARG A 36 -8.13 15.60 39.19
C ARG A 36 -8.61 15.88 37.77
N PHE A 37 -8.57 14.88 36.94
CA PHE A 37 -9.13 14.91 35.58
C PHE A 37 -10.48 14.18 35.60
N THR A 38 -11.52 14.83 35.07
CA THR A 38 -12.85 14.25 34.94
C THR A 38 -13.26 14.21 33.48
N VAL A 39 -13.43 13.02 32.94
CA VAL A 39 -13.91 12.79 31.58
C VAL A 39 -15.37 12.36 31.64
N ARG A 40 -16.22 13.00 30.85
CA ARG A 40 -17.64 12.64 30.65
C ARG A 40 -17.85 12.36 29.18
N ILE A 41 -18.24 11.14 28.86
CA ILE A 41 -18.61 10.71 27.50
C ILE A 41 -20.08 10.36 27.53
N PRO A 42 -20.92 10.85 26.58
CA PRO A 42 -22.32 10.43 26.50
C PRO A 42 -22.40 8.93 26.29
N GLY A 43 -23.00 8.21 27.20
CA GLY A 43 -23.29 6.77 27.04
C GLY A 43 -24.39 6.63 25.99
N GLY A 44 -24.05 6.21 24.78
CA GLY A 44 -25.06 5.80 23.80
C GLY A 44 -25.73 4.53 24.27
N ASN A 45 -27.05 4.53 24.43
CA ASN A 45 -27.85 3.33 24.56
C ASN A 45 -27.58 2.47 23.31
N ILE A 46 -27.01 1.29 23.50
CA ILE A 46 -26.95 0.25 22.47
C ILE A 46 -28.37 -0.35 22.36
N GLY A 47 -29.31 0.46 21.93
CA GLY A 47 -30.65 0.04 21.55
C GLY A 47 -30.70 -0.07 20.03
N HIS A 48 -31.07 -1.22 19.56
CA HIS A 48 -31.41 -1.51 18.16
C HIS A 48 -32.31 -0.38 17.63
N VAL A 49 -31.78 0.48 16.74
CA VAL A 49 -32.59 1.45 16.01
C VAL A 49 -33.05 0.78 14.72
N PRO A 50 -34.36 0.58 14.51
CA PRO A 50 -34.84 0.15 13.21
C PRO A 50 -34.64 1.28 12.20
N SER A 51 -34.09 0.96 11.05
CA SER A 51 -33.93 1.89 9.91
C SER A 51 -35.26 2.57 9.59
N PRO A 52 -35.32 3.90 9.51
CA PRO A 52 -36.48 4.57 8.93
C PRO A 52 -36.46 4.42 7.42
N LEU A 53 -37.49 3.82 6.87
CA LEU A 53 -37.84 3.90 5.46
C LEU A 53 -38.14 5.37 5.11
N LEU A 54 -37.27 6.01 4.34
CA LEU A 54 -37.55 7.30 3.71
C LEU A 54 -38.19 7.06 2.35
N PRO A 55 -39.26 7.83 2.00
CA PRO A 55 -39.94 7.70 0.72
C PRO A 55 -39.06 8.22 -0.42
N ALA A 56 -39.05 7.49 -1.52
CA ALA A 56 -38.34 7.82 -2.74
C ALA A 56 -38.84 9.12 -3.35
N THR A 57 -37.96 10.11 -3.47
CA THR A 57 -38.13 11.28 -4.34
C THR A 57 -37.28 11.04 -5.60
N PRO A 58 -37.79 11.23 -6.81
CA PRO A 58 -37.00 11.00 -8.02
C PRO A 58 -35.95 12.10 -8.18
N GLN A 59 -34.70 11.75 -8.09
CA GLN A 59 -33.59 12.63 -8.42
C GLN A 59 -33.01 12.25 -9.79
N GLN A 60 -32.80 13.29 -10.57
CA GLN A 60 -32.23 13.28 -11.90
C GLN A 60 -30.92 12.52 -11.98
N GLU A 61 -30.83 11.65 -12.97
CA GLU A 61 -29.62 10.91 -13.33
C GLU A 61 -28.52 11.86 -13.79
N ASN A 62 -27.45 11.96 -13.00
CA ASN A 62 -26.16 12.46 -13.46
C ASN A 62 -25.39 11.30 -14.08
N PRO A 63 -24.89 11.40 -15.30
CA PRO A 63 -24.19 10.29 -15.95
C PRO A 63 -22.69 10.29 -15.58
N MET A 64 -22.36 9.89 -14.35
CA MET A 64 -20.98 9.60 -13.93
C MET A 64 -20.90 8.74 -12.66
N ASP A 65 -21.75 7.74 -12.53
CA ASP A 65 -21.58 6.68 -11.54
C ASP A 65 -21.40 5.34 -12.28
N ASN A 66 -20.17 5.03 -12.63
CA ASN A 66 -19.82 3.64 -12.85
C ASN A 66 -19.90 2.93 -11.48
N PRO A 67 -20.76 1.90 -11.33
CA PRO A 67 -20.78 1.12 -10.10
C PRO A 67 -19.39 0.49 -9.90
N PRO A 68 -18.85 0.47 -8.67
CA PRO A 68 -17.60 -0.22 -8.41
C PRO A 68 -17.77 -1.68 -8.85
N LEU A 69 -16.82 -2.15 -9.66
CA LEU A 69 -16.76 -3.55 -10.08
C LEU A 69 -16.89 -4.46 -8.86
N PRO A 70 -17.61 -5.60 -8.94
CA PRO A 70 -17.75 -6.52 -7.83
C PRO A 70 -16.37 -6.98 -7.39
N VAL A 71 -15.96 -6.54 -6.22
CA VAL A 71 -14.71 -6.97 -5.57
C VAL A 71 -14.93 -8.39 -5.12
N ASP A 72 -14.18 -9.33 -5.66
CA ASP A 72 -14.16 -10.71 -5.20
C ASP A 72 -13.65 -10.78 -3.76
N TYR A 73 -14.58 -10.90 -2.81
CA TYR A 73 -14.31 -10.91 -1.35
C TYR A 73 -13.72 -12.24 -0.85
N THR A 74 -13.30 -13.15 -1.72
CA THR A 74 -12.86 -14.50 -1.31
C THR A 74 -11.49 -14.51 -0.64
N VAL A 75 -10.63 -13.48 -0.84
CA VAL A 75 -9.32 -13.35 -0.17
C VAL A 75 -9.22 -11.99 0.50
N ARG A 76 -9.27 -11.98 1.83
CA ARG A 76 -9.05 -10.75 2.60
C ARG A 76 -7.62 -10.27 2.42
N SER A 77 -7.44 -8.98 2.10
CA SER A 77 -6.11 -8.37 2.03
C SER A 77 -5.40 -8.40 3.38
N LYS A 78 -4.08 -8.59 3.33
CA LYS A 78 -3.18 -8.67 4.48
C LYS A 78 -2.64 -7.30 4.83
N ILE A 79 -2.77 -6.88 6.07
CA ILE A 79 -2.22 -5.63 6.61
C ILE A 79 -1.14 -5.96 7.62
N LEU A 80 -0.02 -5.27 7.57
CA LEU A 80 0.93 -5.19 8.68
C LEU A 80 0.74 -3.86 9.39
N LEU A 81 0.41 -3.93 10.68
CA LEU A 81 0.31 -2.78 11.58
C LEU A 81 1.54 -2.73 12.48
N VAL A 82 2.29 -1.62 12.40
CA VAL A 82 3.50 -1.39 13.21
C VAL A 82 3.25 -0.17 14.11
N GLU A 83 3.17 -0.40 15.43
CA GLU A 83 2.82 0.65 16.41
C GLU A 83 3.42 0.23 17.76
N ASP A 84 4.15 1.11 18.43
CA ASP A 84 4.80 0.80 19.72
C ASP A 84 3.83 0.89 20.90
N ASN A 85 2.81 1.72 20.80
CA ASN A 85 1.78 1.83 21.85
C ASN A 85 0.83 0.62 21.81
N ASN A 86 0.93 -0.26 22.80
CA ASN A 86 0.14 -1.48 22.88
C ASN A 86 -1.37 -1.25 22.85
N ASP A 87 -1.88 -0.23 23.56
CA ASP A 87 -3.32 0.04 23.65
C ASP A 87 -3.85 0.54 22.30
N PHE A 88 -3.09 1.43 21.65
CA PHE A 88 -3.47 1.95 20.35
C PHE A 88 -3.33 0.90 19.24
N ARG A 89 -2.27 0.08 19.27
CA ARG A 89 -2.10 -1.06 18.35
C ARG A 89 -3.27 -2.04 18.47
N HIS A 90 -3.64 -2.42 19.69
CA HIS A 90 -4.76 -3.33 19.94
C HIS A 90 -6.10 -2.74 19.44
N TYR A 91 -6.35 -1.45 19.71
CA TYR A 91 -7.53 -0.77 19.20
C TYR A 91 -7.62 -0.79 17.67
N LEU A 92 -6.53 -0.42 16.98
CA LEU A 92 -6.49 -0.44 15.51
C LEU A 92 -6.62 -1.85 14.95
N GLN A 93 -5.99 -2.82 15.61
CA GLN A 93 -6.07 -4.23 15.22
C GLN A 93 -7.51 -4.75 15.26
N GLU A 94 -8.25 -4.49 16.35
CA GLU A 94 -9.64 -4.93 16.47
C GLU A 94 -10.53 -4.37 15.36
N GLU A 95 -10.37 -3.10 15.02
CA GLU A 95 -11.10 -2.47 13.93
C GLU A 95 -10.70 -3.02 12.55
N LEU A 96 -9.39 -3.15 12.28
CA LEU A 96 -8.87 -3.68 11.01
C LEU A 96 -9.25 -5.14 10.78
N ARG A 97 -9.25 -5.99 11.81
CA ARG A 97 -9.57 -7.43 11.70
C ARG A 97 -10.98 -7.71 11.21
N ARG A 98 -11.89 -6.76 11.32
CA ARG A 98 -13.25 -6.90 10.78
C ARG A 98 -13.25 -7.06 9.26
N HIS A 99 -12.26 -6.48 8.58
CA HIS A 99 -12.20 -6.39 7.12
C HIS A 99 -10.96 -7.02 6.50
N PHE A 100 -9.86 -7.16 7.25
CA PHE A 100 -8.55 -7.55 6.79
C PHE A 100 -7.94 -8.69 7.62
N VAL A 101 -6.91 -9.34 7.08
CA VAL A 101 -5.99 -10.19 7.85
C VAL A 101 -4.89 -9.28 8.40
N VAL A 102 -4.76 -9.19 9.73
CA VAL A 102 -3.83 -8.25 10.37
C VAL A 102 -2.69 -8.97 11.05
N PHE A 103 -1.47 -8.59 10.66
CA PHE A 103 -0.22 -8.89 11.35
C PHE A 103 0.21 -7.68 12.15
N GLU A 104 0.93 -7.87 13.23
CA GLU A 104 1.34 -6.83 14.16
C GLU A 104 2.84 -6.83 14.36
N ALA A 105 3.38 -5.65 14.64
CA ALA A 105 4.74 -5.45 15.13
C ALA A 105 4.77 -4.26 16.09
N SER A 106 5.68 -4.30 17.06
CA SER A 106 5.82 -3.29 18.11
C SER A 106 6.88 -2.23 17.84
N ASP A 107 7.70 -2.43 16.82
CA ASP A 107 8.74 -1.49 16.37
C ASP A 107 9.12 -1.77 14.91
N GLY A 108 9.96 -0.89 14.33
CA GLY A 108 10.33 -1.01 12.93
C GLY A 108 11.19 -2.24 12.60
N GLU A 109 12.00 -2.76 13.54
CA GLU A 109 12.81 -3.96 13.31
C GLU A 109 11.94 -5.22 13.22
N GLU A 110 10.99 -5.35 14.13
CA GLU A 110 9.99 -6.41 14.07
C GLU A 110 9.10 -6.26 12.83
N GLY A 111 8.72 -5.00 12.48
CA GLY A 111 7.96 -4.66 11.29
C GLY A 111 8.63 -5.11 10.01
N GLU A 112 9.93 -4.87 9.84
CA GLU A 112 10.71 -5.34 8.69
C GLU A 112 10.71 -6.88 8.62
N ALA A 113 11.00 -7.55 9.73
CA ALA A 113 11.02 -9.02 9.79
C ALA A 113 9.67 -9.63 9.40
N VAL A 114 8.57 -9.10 9.95
CA VAL A 114 7.20 -9.55 9.64
C VAL A 114 6.84 -9.25 8.20
N ALA A 115 7.21 -8.09 7.65
CA ALA A 115 6.97 -7.74 6.25
C ALA A 115 7.64 -8.74 5.29
N LEU A 116 8.89 -9.10 5.54
CA LEU A 116 9.64 -10.08 4.75
C LEU A 116 9.04 -11.49 4.82
N GLN A 117 8.56 -11.89 5.99
CA GLN A 117 7.98 -13.21 6.20
C GLN A 117 6.56 -13.34 5.66
N GLN A 118 5.67 -12.39 5.98
CA GLN A 118 4.23 -12.47 5.72
C GLN A 118 3.81 -11.86 4.39
N LYS A 119 4.66 -10.97 3.82
CA LYS A 119 4.42 -10.24 2.56
C LYS A 119 3.02 -9.64 2.51
N PRO A 120 2.73 -8.66 3.38
CA PRO A 120 1.42 -8.02 3.44
C PRO A 120 1.12 -7.24 2.15
N ASP A 121 -0.16 -6.96 1.92
CA ASP A 121 -0.60 -6.16 0.78
C ASP A 121 -0.40 -4.65 1.02
N ILE A 122 -0.34 -4.24 2.30
CA ILE A 122 -0.11 -2.86 2.74
C ILE A 122 0.49 -2.85 4.14
N ILE A 123 1.33 -1.85 4.42
CA ILE A 123 1.92 -1.58 5.75
C ILE A 123 1.33 -0.28 6.28
N ILE A 124 0.92 -0.28 7.55
CA ILE A 124 0.52 0.90 8.31
C ILE A 124 1.50 1.00 9.47
N THR A 125 2.27 2.07 9.55
CA THR A 125 3.29 2.22 10.59
C THR A 125 3.22 3.57 11.27
N ASP A 126 3.44 3.60 12.59
CA ASP A 126 3.72 4.86 13.29
C ASP A 126 5.05 5.43 12.79
N LEU A 127 5.14 6.75 12.79
CA LEU A 127 6.37 7.47 12.49
C LEU A 127 7.39 7.33 13.62
N MET A 128 6.97 7.52 14.87
CA MET A 128 7.83 7.63 16.04
C MET A 128 7.78 6.36 16.88
N MET A 129 8.75 5.47 16.67
CA MET A 129 8.86 4.19 17.40
C MET A 129 10.29 4.00 17.92
N PRO A 130 10.47 3.21 18.99
CA PRO A 130 11.80 2.84 19.47
C PRO A 130 12.54 1.95 18.45
N LYS A 131 13.86 1.83 18.62
CA LYS A 131 14.80 1.05 17.80
C LYS A 131 14.87 1.54 16.34
N MET A 132 13.82 1.38 15.57
CA MET A 132 13.70 1.81 14.18
C MET A 132 12.40 2.60 14.01
N ASP A 133 12.50 3.85 13.55
CA ASP A 133 11.34 4.69 13.26
C ASP A 133 10.63 4.29 11.94
N GLY A 134 9.43 4.83 11.72
CA GLY A 134 8.63 4.49 10.53
C GLY A 134 9.25 4.97 9.21
N ILE A 135 10.09 6.03 9.22
CA ILE A 135 10.78 6.50 8.02
C ILE A 135 11.90 5.54 7.64
N GLU A 136 12.71 5.11 8.61
CA GLU A 136 13.78 4.14 8.35
C GLU A 136 13.18 2.78 7.93
N LEU A 137 12.07 2.36 8.56
CA LEU A 137 11.33 1.17 8.11
C LEU A 137 10.88 1.32 6.65
N CYS A 138 10.26 2.45 6.30
CA CYS A 138 9.82 2.74 4.93
C CYS A 138 10.99 2.62 3.95
N LYS A 139 12.11 3.27 4.24
CA LYS A 139 13.32 3.21 3.45
C LYS A 139 13.81 1.78 3.23
N ARG A 140 13.92 0.98 4.29
CA ARG A 140 14.37 -0.41 4.19
C ARG A 140 13.42 -1.27 3.36
N ILE A 141 12.11 -1.14 3.58
CA ILE A 141 11.09 -1.84 2.78
C ILE A 141 11.20 -1.45 1.30
N LYS A 142 11.29 -0.15 0.98
CA LYS A 142 11.32 0.33 -0.42
C LYS A 142 12.63 -0.02 -1.15
N HIS A 143 13.73 -0.23 -0.44
CA HIS A 143 15.00 -0.69 -1.02
C HIS A 143 15.14 -2.22 -1.08
N ASN A 144 14.28 -2.96 -0.42
CA ASN A 144 14.32 -4.42 -0.46
C ASN A 144 13.46 -4.98 -1.59
N ILE A 145 14.11 -5.63 -2.57
CA ILE A 145 13.46 -6.11 -3.79
C ILE A 145 12.27 -7.06 -3.53
N ASP A 146 12.25 -7.78 -2.41
CA ASP A 146 11.19 -8.73 -2.09
C ASP A 146 9.89 -8.06 -1.64
N VAL A 147 9.96 -6.83 -1.11
CA VAL A 147 8.85 -6.12 -0.44
C VAL A 147 8.70 -4.65 -0.88
N SER A 148 9.58 -4.11 -1.74
CA SER A 148 9.57 -2.72 -2.22
C SER A 148 8.23 -2.29 -2.85
N HIS A 149 7.51 -3.24 -3.41
CA HIS A 149 6.20 -3.05 -4.03
C HIS A 149 5.04 -2.85 -3.05
N ILE A 150 5.27 -3.00 -1.74
CA ILE A 150 4.21 -2.89 -0.73
C ILE A 150 3.96 -1.41 -0.43
N PRO A 151 2.72 -0.90 -0.56
CA PRO A 151 2.40 0.46 -0.17
C PRO A 151 2.46 0.64 1.34
N ILE A 152 2.89 1.86 1.76
CA ILE A 152 3.12 2.21 3.17
C ILE A 152 2.33 3.46 3.51
N ILE A 153 1.54 3.38 4.58
CA ILE A 153 0.87 4.52 5.23
C ILE A 153 1.64 4.85 6.50
N LEU A 154 2.17 6.09 6.59
CA LEU A 154 2.79 6.61 7.80
C LEU A 154 1.75 7.33 8.67
N LEU A 155 1.65 6.92 9.93
CA LEU A 155 0.85 7.60 10.95
C LEU A 155 1.75 8.51 11.80
N THR A 156 1.30 9.71 12.15
CA THR A 156 2.10 10.65 12.93
C THR A 156 1.27 11.46 13.92
N ALA A 157 1.85 11.81 15.04
CA ALA A 157 1.25 12.73 16.01
C ALA A 157 1.37 14.22 15.62
N SER A 158 2.22 14.55 14.63
CA SER A 158 2.49 15.93 14.23
C SER A 158 2.44 16.10 12.72
N ALA A 159 1.72 17.12 12.26
CA ALA A 159 1.66 17.55 10.86
C ALA A 159 2.85 18.47 10.50
N SER A 160 4.10 18.11 10.87
CA SER A 160 5.25 18.92 10.44
C SER A 160 5.54 18.64 8.97
N VAL A 161 5.63 19.70 8.18
CA VAL A 161 5.94 19.64 6.73
C VAL A 161 7.25 18.90 6.47
N GLU A 162 8.24 19.07 7.35
CA GLU A 162 9.56 18.41 7.24
C GLU A 162 9.48 16.88 7.33
N ASN A 163 8.65 16.36 8.24
CA ASN A 163 8.48 14.91 8.41
C ASN A 163 7.65 14.31 7.25
N GLU A 164 6.68 15.06 6.75
CA GLU A 164 5.88 14.66 5.60
C GLU A 164 6.74 14.59 4.34
N GLU A 165 7.56 15.61 4.06
CA GLU A 165 8.50 15.61 2.93
C GLU A 165 9.51 14.46 3.02
N ARG A 166 10.05 14.20 4.22
CA ARG A 166 10.97 13.07 4.41
C ARG A 166 10.28 11.73 4.17
N GLY A 167 9.07 11.55 4.69
CA GLY A 167 8.28 10.33 4.49
C GLY A 167 8.04 10.04 3.01
N TYR A 168 7.63 11.03 2.23
CA TYR A 168 7.43 10.88 0.79
C TYR A 168 8.75 10.67 0.02
N LYS A 169 9.85 11.33 0.41
CA LYS A 169 11.17 11.12 -0.21
C LYS A 169 11.69 9.70 -0.01
N GLU A 170 11.42 9.10 1.14
CA GLU A 170 11.80 7.70 1.43
C GLU A 170 10.76 6.68 0.90
N GLY A 171 9.74 7.15 0.15
CA GLY A 171 8.82 6.32 -0.62
C GLY A 171 7.52 5.93 0.10
N ALA A 172 7.10 6.66 1.13
CA ALA A 172 5.78 6.47 1.71
C ALA A 172 4.68 6.83 0.70
N ASP A 173 3.65 5.99 0.60
CA ASP A 173 2.55 6.18 -0.36
C ASP A 173 1.43 7.04 0.20
N ALA A 174 1.35 7.17 1.52
CA ALA A 174 0.44 8.07 2.20
C ALA A 174 0.97 8.48 3.58
N TYR A 175 0.53 9.66 4.01
CA TYR A 175 0.80 10.23 5.31
C TYR A 175 -0.52 10.60 5.99
N MET A 176 -0.66 10.33 7.29
CA MET A 176 -1.88 10.61 8.04
C MET A 176 -1.57 11.06 9.45
N THR A 177 -2.16 12.18 9.86
CA THR A 177 -1.98 12.73 11.22
C THR A 177 -2.95 12.10 12.23
N LYS A 178 -2.44 11.75 13.40
CA LYS A 178 -3.23 11.36 14.57
C LYS A 178 -3.72 12.65 15.29
N PRO A 179 -4.98 12.73 15.75
CA PRO A 179 -6.04 11.75 15.62
C PRO A 179 -6.69 11.76 14.24
N PHE A 180 -7.08 10.60 13.72
CA PHE A 180 -7.76 10.44 12.44
C PHE A 180 -9.12 9.75 12.62
N LYS A 181 -10.00 9.95 11.64
CA LYS A 181 -11.26 9.21 11.56
C LYS A 181 -11.03 7.84 10.94
N TRP A 182 -11.67 6.82 11.49
CA TRP A 182 -11.59 5.46 11.00
C TRP A 182 -11.94 5.33 9.50
N GLU A 183 -13.00 6.03 9.08
CA GLU A 183 -13.47 6.04 7.71
C GLU A 183 -12.41 6.57 6.73
N ILE A 184 -11.59 7.53 7.17
CA ILE A 184 -10.51 8.10 6.34
C ILE A 184 -9.37 7.10 6.18
N LEU A 185 -8.97 6.40 7.26
CA LEU A 185 -7.94 5.36 7.19
C LEU A 185 -8.37 4.22 6.27
N THR A 186 -9.58 3.70 6.46
CA THR A 186 -10.13 2.62 5.63
C THR A 186 -10.25 3.01 4.16
N ALA A 187 -10.74 4.22 3.87
CA ALA A 187 -10.79 4.74 2.50
C ALA A 187 -9.39 4.84 1.87
N ARG A 188 -8.39 5.29 2.63
CA ARG A 188 -6.99 5.36 2.15
C ARG A 188 -6.43 3.98 1.84
N ILE A 189 -6.66 2.99 2.71
CA ILE A 189 -6.25 1.60 2.49
C ILE A 189 -6.88 1.07 1.19
N HIS A 190 -8.20 1.20 1.04
CA HIS A 190 -8.90 0.71 -0.15
C HIS A 190 -8.43 1.40 -1.42
N ASN A 191 -8.21 2.72 -1.40
CA ASN A 191 -7.74 3.48 -2.55
C ASN A 191 -6.35 3.02 -3.00
N LEU A 192 -5.39 2.85 -2.08
CA LEU A 192 -4.04 2.37 -2.42
C LEU A 192 -4.06 0.95 -2.99
N LEU A 193 -4.85 0.05 -2.41
CA LEU A 193 -4.99 -1.31 -2.92
C LEU A 193 -5.68 -1.36 -4.29
N ALA A 194 -6.71 -0.53 -4.50
CA ALA A 194 -7.43 -0.44 -5.77
C ALA A 194 -6.55 0.16 -6.87
N GLN A 195 -5.87 1.28 -6.59
CA GLN A 195 -4.95 1.93 -7.52
C GLN A 195 -3.87 0.97 -8.01
N ARG A 196 -3.28 0.19 -7.09
CA ARG A 196 -2.28 -0.81 -7.46
C ARG A 196 -2.84 -1.89 -8.40
N ARG A 197 -4.03 -2.43 -8.09
CA ARG A 197 -4.70 -3.42 -8.95
C ARG A 197 -4.98 -2.86 -10.34
N GLN A 198 -5.44 -1.61 -10.40
CA GLN A 198 -5.70 -0.91 -11.65
C GLN A 198 -4.42 -0.75 -12.47
N GLN A 199 -3.34 -0.24 -11.89
CA GLN A 199 -2.04 -0.10 -12.56
C GLN A 199 -1.51 -1.43 -13.12
N GLN A 200 -1.63 -2.52 -12.34
CA GLN A 200 -1.26 -3.85 -12.82
C GLN A 200 -2.11 -4.31 -14.02
N ASN A 201 -3.41 -4.03 -14.01
CA ASN A 201 -4.30 -4.39 -15.11
C ASN A 201 -4.02 -3.55 -16.37
N GLU A 202 -3.80 -2.26 -16.22
CA GLU A 202 -3.42 -1.36 -17.30
C GLU A 202 -2.11 -1.79 -17.96
N PHE A 203 -1.09 -2.14 -17.16
CA PHE A 203 0.18 -2.64 -17.68
C PHE A 203 0.02 -3.93 -18.50
N LYS A 204 -0.91 -4.82 -18.10
CA LYS A 204 -1.19 -6.05 -18.84
C LYS A 204 -1.85 -5.80 -20.19
N GLN A 205 -2.70 -4.78 -20.28
CA GLN A 205 -3.57 -4.54 -21.45
C GLN A 205 -2.97 -3.50 -22.42
N ASN A 206 -2.21 -2.54 -21.90
CA ASN A 206 -1.67 -1.45 -22.71
C ASN A 206 -0.33 -1.84 -23.33
N ALA A 207 -0.27 -1.81 -24.67
CA ALA A 207 0.96 -2.08 -25.43
C ALA A 207 2.04 -1.01 -25.23
N GLU A 208 1.66 0.22 -24.87
CA GLU A 208 2.56 1.37 -24.70
C GLU A 208 2.94 1.62 -23.22
N ALA A 209 2.41 0.82 -22.27
CA ALA A 209 2.69 1.02 -20.85
C ALA A 209 4.20 0.81 -20.55
N GLU A 210 4.78 1.80 -19.88
CA GLU A 210 6.17 1.77 -19.42
C GLU A 210 6.29 1.21 -17.99
N ALA A 211 7.51 0.83 -17.59
CA ALA A 211 7.78 0.31 -16.25
C ALA A 211 7.33 1.28 -15.15
N LYS A 212 7.57 2.59 -15.33
CA LYS A 212 7.19 3.65 -14.38
C LYS A 212 5.68 3.74 -14.11
N ASP A 213 4.84 3.28 -15.05
CA ASP A 213 3.38 3.38 -14.92
C ASP A 213 2.79 2.36 -13.93
N VAL A 214 3.54 1.30 -13.62
CA VAL A 214 3.09 0.19 -12.74
C VAL A 214 3.91 0.06 -11.47
N THR A 215 5.06 0.71 -11.38
CA THR A 215 5.96 0.60 -10.24
C THR A 215 5.71 1.68 -9.21
N ILE A 216 5.83 1.31 -7.92
CA ILE A 216 5.64 2.22 -6.78
C ILE A 216 6.96 2.50 -6.05
N SER A 217 8.07 1.93 -6.52
CA SER A 217 9.39 2.21 -5.98
C SER A 217 10.44 2.22 -7.09
N PRO A 218 11.53 3.01 -6.92
CA PRO A 218 12.65 2.99 -7.85
C PRO A 218 13.26 1.60 -8.05
N ALA A 219 13.31 0.78 -6.99
CA ALA A 219 13.83 -0.58 -7.06
C ALA A 219 12.95 -1.50 -7.93
N ASP A 220 11.63 -1.31 -7.94
CA ASP A 220 10.70 -2.03 -8.81
C ASP A 220 10.85 -1.59 -10.26
N GLU A 221 11.03 -0.28 -10.49
CA GLU A 221 11.25 0.28 -11.82
C GLU A 221 12.55 -0.24 -12.43
N ASP A 222 13.65 -0.20 -11.68
CA ASP A 222 14.94 -0.74 -12.11
C ASP A 222 14.86 -2.24 -12.42
N PHE A 223 14.18 -3.00 -11.56
CA PHE A 223 13.94 -4.43 -11.78
C PHE A 223 13.20 -4.68 -13.09
N LEU A 224 12.11 -3.98 -13.32
CA LEU A 224 11.27 -4.18 -14.50
C LEU A 224 11.98 -3.72 -15.78
N ASN A 225 12.66 -2.58 -15.74
CA ASN A 225 13.47 -2.07 -16.86
C ASN A 225 14.61 -3.05 -17.21
N LYS A 226 15.25 -3.64 -16.22
CA LYS A 226 16.29 -4.65 -16.43
C LYS A 226 15.71 -5.91 -17.10
N ALA A 227 14.56 -6.39 -16.62
CA ALA A 227 13.89 -7.54 -17.21
C ALA A 227 13.45 -7.28 -18.66
N LEU A 228 12.90 -6.08 -18.96
CA LEU A 228 12.54 -5.68 -20.31
C LEU A 228 13.75 -5.70 -21.23
N ARG A 229 14.88 -5.10 -20.83
CA ARG A 229 16.12 -5.07 -21.63
C ARG A 229 16.62 -6.48 -21.96
N PHE A 230 16.56 -7.42 -21.04
CA PHE A 230 16.98 -8.80 -21.31
C PHE A 230 16.06 -9.51 -22.30
N VAL A 231 14.74 -9.34 -22.18
CA VAL A 231 13.80 -9.91 -23.15
C VAL A 231 13.97 -9.27 -24.52
N GLU A 232 14.12 -7.94 -24.59
CA GLU A 232 14.36 -7.22 -25.85
C GLU A 232 15.67 -7.62 -26.53
N LYS A 233 16.74 -7.80 -25.76
CA LYS A 233 18.04 -8.26 -26.29
C LYS A 233 17.98 -9.66 -26.89
N ASN A 234 17.11 -10.51 -26.39
CA ASN A 234 16.92 -11.89 -26.82
C ASN A 234 15.59 -12.07 -27.55
N MET A 235 15.09 -11.01 -28.20
CA MET A 235 13.73 -10.99 -28.78
C MET A 235 13.53 -12.05 -29.86
N ASP A 236 14.51 -12.24 -30.73
CA ASP A 236 14.49 -13.19 -31.85
C ASP A 236 14.84 -14.64 -31.47
N ASN A 237 15.33 -14.87 -30.26
CA ASN A 237 15.66 -16.19 -29.75
C ASN A 237 14.39 -16.94 -29.28
N SER A 238 13.88 -17.88 -30.10
CA SER A 238 12.70 -18.68 -29.75
C SER A 238 12.86 -19.53 -28.48
N GLU A 239 14.09 -19.88 -28.12
CA GLU A 239 14.41 -20.71 -26.95
C GLU A 239 14.56 -19.88 -25.67
N TYR A 240 14.55 -18.52 -25.76
CA TYR A 240 14.68 -17.67 -24.57
C TYR A 240 13.50 -17.85 -23.62
N SER A 241 13.77 -18.48 -22.52
CA SER A 241 12.80 -18.97 -21.52
C SER A 241 12.89 -18.22 -20.19
N VAL A 242 12.08 -18.64 -19.24
CA VAL A 242 12.11 -18.14 -17.86
C VAL A 242 13.42 -18.49 -17.14
N ASP A 243 14.03 -19.59 -17.50
CA ASP A 243 15.29 -20.04 -16.88
C ASP A 243 16.43 -19.10 -17.29
N GLU A 244 16.57 -18.78 -18.59
CA GLU A 244 17.55 -17.81 -19.07
C GLU A 244 17.29 -16.41 -18.50
N LEU A 245 16.03 -15.96 -18.46
CA LEU A 245 15.70 -14.67 -17.84
C LEU A 245 16.06 -14.65 -16.34
N SER A 246 15.88 -15.78 -15.63
CA SER A 246 16.26 -15.88 -14.22
C SER A 246 17.77 -15.74 -14.02
N ASP A 247 18.55 -16.38 -14.88
CA ASP A 247 20.01 -16.35 -14.86
C ASP A 247 20.51 -14.93 -15.20
N ASP A 248 19.99 -14.30 -16.26
CA ASP A 248 20.29 -12.92 -16.63
C ASP A 248 19.97 -11.91 -15.53
N MET A 249 18.87 -12.14 -14.79
CA MET A 249 18.47 -11.32 -13.66
C MET A 249 19.25 -11.63 -12.37
N ALA A 250 20.10 -12.68 -12.36
CA ALA A 250 20.81 -13.19 -11.19
C ALA A 250 19.86 -13.52 -10.02
N MET A 251 18.73 -14.16 -10.33
CA MET A 251 17.68 -14.52 -9.37
C MET A 251 17.30 -15.99 -9.52
N SER A 252 16.83 -16.61 -8.42
CA SER A 252 16.16 -17.89 -8.56
C SER A 252 14.83 -17.74 -9.31
N ARG A 253 14.44 -18.76 -10.08
CA ARG A 253 13.16 -18.80 -10.77
C ARG A 253 11.96 -18.50 -9.85
N ALA A 254 12.00 -19.02 -8.61
CA ALA A 254 10.96 -18.76 -7.63
C ALA A 254 10.91 -17.30 -7.19
N THR A 255 12.07 -16.64 -7.04
CA THR A 255 12.18 -15.23 -6.69
C THR A 255 11.68 -14.34 -7.84
N LEU A 256 12.12 -14.63 -9.07
CA LEU A 256 11.65 -13.93 -10.28
C LEU A 256 10.13 -14.02 -10.43
N PHE A 257 9.58 -15.25 -10.29
CA PHE A 257 8.14 -15.47 -10.37
C PHE A 257 7.36 -14.65 -9.34
N ARG A 258 7.77 -14.71 -8.06
CA ARG A 258 7.12 -13.94 -6.99
C ARG A 258 7.20 -12.44 -7.22
N LYS A 259 8.39 -11.95 -7.59
CA LYS A 259 8.61 -10.51 -7.82
C LYS A 259 7.78 -9.99 -8.99
N MET A 260 7.78 -10.65 -10.13
CA MET A 260 6.94 -10.24 -11.27
C MET A 260 5.45 -10.27 -10.92
N ARG A 261 5.01 -11.35 -10.23
CA ARG A 261 3.62 -11.45 -9.79
C ARG A 261 3.22 -10.30 -8.86
N SER A 262 4.11 -9.89 -7.96
CA SER A 262 3.84 -8.82 -7.01
C SER A 262 3.90 -7.42 -7.66
N VAL A 263 4.82 -7.16 -8.57
CA VAL A 263 4.96 -5.84 -9.21
C VAL A 263 3.91 -5.63 -10.31
N ILE A 264 3.86 -6.55 -11.28
CA ILE A 264 3.03 -6.40 -12.50
C ILE A 264 1.83 -7.36 -12.57
N GLY A 265 1.65 -8.21 -11.56
CA GLY A 265 0.52 -9.14 -11.48
C GLY A 265 0.54 -10.29 -12.51
N MET A 266 1.64 -10.51 -13.25
CA MET A 266 1.75 -11.58 -14.25
C MET A 266 2.94 -12.51 -14.00
N SER A 267 2.94 -13.70 -14.63
CA SER A 267 4.06 -14.62 -14.55
C SER A 267 5.22 -14.19 -15.46
N PRO A 268 6.47 -14.63 -15.19
CA PRO A 268 7.58 -14.37 -16.10
C PRO A 268 7.33 -14.89 -17.53
N THR A 269 6.67 -16.03 -17.68
CA THR A 269 6.29 -16.56 -18.99
C THR A 269 5.34 -15.62 -19.74
N ASP A 270 4.30 -15.12 -19.06
CA ASP A 270 3.38 -14.17 -19.65
C ASP A 270 4.06 -12.84 -19.96
N PHE A 271 5.02 -12.41 -19.12
CA PHE A 271 5.81 -11.21 -19.35
C PHE A 271 6.63 -11.28 -20.63
N ILE A 272 7.41 -12.37 -20.83
CA ILE A 272 8.16 -12.60 -22.06
C ILE A 272 7.22 -12.59 -23.28
N ARG A 273 6.13 -13.36 -23.20
CA ARG A 273 5.13 -13.45 -24.27
C ARG A 273 4.51 -12.09 -24.59
N ASN A 274 4.09 -11.34 -23.56
CA ASN A 274 3.50 -10.01 -23.76
C ASN A 274 4.49 -9.02 -24.39
N THR A 275 5.74 -9.02 -23.97
CA THR A 275 6.79 -8.16 -24.53
C THR A 275 6.99 -8.46 -26.02
N ARG A 276 7.04 -9.74 -26.39
CA ARG A 276 7.12 -10.17 -27.81
C ARG A 276 5.90 -9.72 -28.61
N LEU A 277 4.69 -9.91 -28.08
CA LEU A 277 3.46 -9.50 -28.77
C LEU A 277 3.34 -7.98 -28.92
N LYS A 278 3.76 -7.21 -27.92
CA LYS A 278 3.83 -5.75 -28.01
C LYS A 278 4.75 -5.30 -29.15
N ARG A 279 5.94 -5.93 -29.26
CA ARG A 279 6.87 -5.63 -30.36
C ARG A 279 6.32 -6.04 -31.72
N ALA A 280 5.66 -7.19 -31.82
CA ALA A 280 4.98 -7.63 -33.03
C ALA A 280 3.91 -6.62 -33.48
N ALA A 281 3.08 -6.12 -32.57
CA ALA A 281 2.06 -5.12 -32.85
C ALA A 281 2.67 -3.81 -33.41
N GLN A 282 3.80 -3.34 -32.84
CA GLN A 282 4.53 -2.19 -33.35
C GLN A 282 5.01 -2.43 -34.79
N LEU A 283 5.65 -3.57 -35.06
CA LEU A 283 6.17 -3.92 -36.39
C LEU A 283 5.04 -4.06 -37.43
N ILE A 284 3.88 -4.57 -37.05
CA ILE A 284 2.68 -4.60 -37.90
C ILE A 284 2.24 -3.17 -38.27
N THR A 285 2.23 -2.28 -37.28
CA THR A 285 1.83 -0.87 -37.50
C THR A 285 2.83 -0.13 -38.41
N GLU A 286 4.13 -0.45 -38.33
CA GLU A 286 5.17 0.09 -39.22
C GLU A 286 4.99 -0.38 -40.67
N GLY A 287 4.36 -1.53 -40.92
CA GLY A 287 3.95 -2.02 -42.22
C GLY A 287 5.10 -2.40 -43.17
N ARG A 288 6.31 -2.64 -42.64
CA ARG A 288 7.53 -2.89 -43.43
C ARG A 288 7.86 -4.36 -43.67
N LEU A 289 7.31 -5.24 -42.82
CA LEU A 289 7.61 -6.65 -42.78
C LEU A 289 6.33 -7.47 -42.97
N SER A 290 6.47 -8.67 -43.56
CA SER A 290 5.38 -9.64 -43.60
C SER A 290 5.11 -10.25 -42.21
N VAL A 291 3.91 -10.81 -42.02
CA VAL A 291 3.54 -11.46 -40.76
C VAL A 291 4.54 -12.58 -40.38
N THR A 292 5.04 -13.32 -41.35
CA THR A 292 6.03 -14.38 -41.14
C THR A 292 7.37 -13.82 -40.69
N GLU A 293 7.87 -12.74 -41.30
CA GLU A 293 9.11 -12.07 -40.89
C GLU A 293 8.95 -11.48 -39.46
N ILE A 294 7.81 -10.88 -39.15
CA ILE A 294 7.51 -10.37 -37.84
C ILE A 294 7.54 -11.48 -36.80
N ALA A 295 6.87 -12.64 -37.07
CA ALA A 295 6.86 -13.76 -36.15
C ALA A 295 8.29 -14.23 -35.80
N TYR A 296 9.14 -14.42 -36.80
CA TYR A 296 10.54 -14.79 -36.56
C TYR A 296 11.33 -13.71 -35.81
N SER A 297 11.13 -12.42 -36.15
CA SER A 297 11.86 -11.32 -35.51
C SER A 297 11.50 -11.14 -34.01
N VAL A 298 10.36 -11.66 -33.59
CA VAL A 298 9.92 -11.61 -32.19
C VAL A 298 9.99 -12.98 -31.49
N GLY A 299 10.74 -13.93 -32.07
CA GLY A 299 11.08 -15.19 -31.42
C GLY A 299 10.00 -16.27 -31.47
N TYR A 300 9.13 -16.26 -32.48
CA TYR A 300 8.23 -17.40 -32.75
C TYR A 300 8.78 -18.25 -33.89
N SER A 301 8.69 -19.57 -33.73
CA SER A 301 9.15 -20.54 -34.73
C SER A 301 8.14 -20.78 -35.87
N SER A 302 6.93 -20.25 -35.74
CA SER A 302 5.88 -20.28 -36.77
C SER A 302 4.97 -19.06 -36.65
N PRO A 303 4.42 -18.52 -37.75
CA PRO A 303 3.49 -17.40 -37.76
C PRO A 303 2.14 -17.72 -37.14
#